data_e0e69a47e4750e618ed165ba5e285133
#
_entry.id   e0e69a47e4750e618ed165ba5e285133
#
_cell.length_a   1.000
_cell.length_b   1.000
_cell.length_c   1.000
_cell.angle_alpha   90.00
_cell.angle_beta   90.00
_cell.angle_gamma   90.00
#
_symmetry.space_group_name_H-M   'P 1'
#
loop_
_entity.id
_entity.type
_entity.pdbx_description
1 polymer ?
#
loop_
_entity_poly.entity_id
_entity_poly.type
_entity_poly.pdbx_seq_one_letter_code
_entity_poly.pdbx_strand_id
1 'polypeptide(L)'
;MRSRNWSRTLTERSGGNGAVAVFMACYDCFFVQSMPRASKQQARYAVGRCLMLWSSNDVTQQGSRPKTKLDIMSEKVPAEISVQLSQALNVIGRHLESTLLAVYLYGSALDGGLKPYSDIDLLVAVAAPLNDAVRQALLVDLLEVSASPGQNKVLRALEVTIVVHSDIVPWRYPARRELQFGEWQRKDILAGIFEPATTDSDLAILLTKAKQHSIVLAGSAAKDLFSSVPESDLFKALADTLKLWNSPPDWAGDERNVVLTLSRIWYTAATGKIAPKDVAATWAMARLPAQHQPILLNAKRAYLGQEEDYLPARADQVAALIKFVKYEAVKLLGASQ
;
A
#
# COMPACT_ATOMS: atom_id res chain seq x y z
N MET A 1 5.27 16.55 -17.15
CA MET A 1 6.32 16.73 -18.17
C MET A 1 7.68 16.72 -17.50
N ARG A 2 8.62 15.96 -18.04
CA ARG A 2 9.97 15.60 -17.62
C ARG A 2 10.07 14.44 -16.63
N SER A 3 10.13 13.26 -17.22
CA SER A 3 10.76 12.05 -16.69
C SER A 3 12.23 12.37 -16.30
N ARG A 4 12.64 12.06 -15.10
CA ARG A 4 14.06 12.06 -14.73
C ARG A 4 14.61 10.67 -14.83
N ASN A 5 15.43 10.46 -15.87
CA ASN A 5 16.31 9.31 -16.06
C ASN A 5 17.23 9.13 -14.85
N TRP A 6 17.28 7.95 -14.32
CA TRP A 6 18.32 7.47 -13.44
C TRP A 6 19.19 6.46 -14.21
N SER A 7 20.20 6.97 -14.89
CA SER A 7 21.38 6.19 -15.29
C SER A 7 22.59 6.78 -14.60
N ARG A 8 23.24 6.04 -13.71
CA ARG A 8 24.63 6.28 -13.31
C ARG A 8 25.40 4.97 -13.27
N THR A 9 26.21 4.85 -14.28
CA THR A 9 27.43 4.08 -14.50
C THR A 9 28.20 3.75 -13.22
N LEU A 10 28.43 2.46 -13.00
CA LEU A 10 29.51 1.94 -12.19
C LEU A 10 30.67 1.58 -13.10
N THR A 11 31.75 2.32 -13.01
CA THR A 11 33.05 1.96 -13.57
C THR A 11 33.73 0.98 -12.63
N GLU A 12 34.09 -0.18 -13.16
CA GLU A 12 34.97 -1.17 -12.54
C GLU A 12 36.36 -0.61 -12.26
N ARG A 13 36.91 -0.92 -11.08
CA ARG A 13 38.33 -1.14 -10.92
C ARG A 13 38.57 -2.34 -10.00
N SER A 14 39.29 -3.26 -10.57
CA SER A 14 39.81 -4.51 -10.01
C SER A 14 40.90 -4.28 -8.94
N GLY A 15 40.94 -5.18 -7.99
CA GLY A 15 42.21 -5.57 -7.36
C GLY A 15 42.22 -5.63 -5.81
N GLY A 16 42.46 -6.82 -5.25
CA GLY A 16 43.13 -6.99 -3.97
C GLY A 16 42.34 -7.67 -2.85
N ASN A 17 42.75 -8.89 -2.53
CA ASN A 17 42.40 -9.68 -1.35
C ASN A 17 42.51 -8.90 -0.04
N GLY A 18 41.54 -9.06 0.83
CA GLY A 18 41.62 -8.60 2.21
C GLY A 18 40.32 -8.82 2.95
N ALA A 19 40.35 -9.75 3.91
CA ALA A 19 39.28 -9.98 4.86
C ALA A 19 38.88 -8.66 5.56
N VAL A 20 37.60 -8.28 5.49
CA VAL A 20 37.08 -7.14 6.25
C VAL A 20 36.10 -7.67 7.30
N ALA A 21 36.54 -7.51 8.55
CA ALA A 21 35.76 -7.75 9.74
C ALA A 21 34.54 -6.79 9.77
N VAL A 22 33.38 -7.35 10.07
CA VAL A 22 32.15 -6.61 10.31
C VAL A 22 32.27 -5.85 11.63
N PHE A 23 32.40 -4.53 11.59
CA PHE A 23 32.18 -3.67 12.74
C PHE A 23 30.70 -3.21 12.75
N MET A 24 29.91 -3.82 13.60
CA MET A 24 28.63 -3.26 14.06
C MET A 24 28.96 -2.13 15.04
N ALA A 25 28.77 -0.90 14.65
CA ALA A 25 28.79 0.25 15.55
C ALA A 25 27.36 0.58 15.99
N CYS A 26 27.08 0.30 17.26
CA CYS A 26 25.89 0.81 17.95
C CYS A 26 25.93 2.34 17.99
N TYR A 27 24.95 2.98 17.38
CA TYR A 27 24.65 4.42 17.53
C TYR A 27 23.47 4.63 18.49
N ASP A 28 23.67 4.29 19.79
CA ASP A 28 22.72 4.61 20.84
C ASP A 28 23.47 4.98 22.10
N CYS A 29 24.17 6.13 22.15
CA CYS A 29 24.69 6.65 23.42
C CYS A 29 25.13 8.12 23.40
N PHE A 30 24.61 9.00 22.54
CA PHE A 30 25.10 10.39 22.54
C PHE A 30 24.04 11.50 22.63
N PHE A 31 22.79 11.21 22.96
CA PHE A 31 21.74 12.26 23.02
C PHE A 31 21.15 12.55 24.41
N VAL A 32 21.70 12.01 25.49
CA VAL A 32 21.17 12.21 26.85
C VAL A 32 21.95 13.26 27.69
N GLN A 33 23.03 13.83 27.16
CA GLN A 33 23.88 14.74 27.96
C GLN A 33 23.66 16.25 27.78
N SER A 34 22.75 16.70 26.93
CA SER A 34 22.55 18.14 26.66
C SER A 34 21.17 18.71 27.04
N MET A 35 20.42 18.09 27.95
CA MET A 35 19.17 18.66 28.45
C MET A 35 19.34 19.30 29.83
N PRO A 36 18.75 20.49 30.10
CA PRO A 36 18.82 21.19 31.40
C PRO A 36 18.12 20.39 32.49
N ARG A 37 18.60 20.50 33.72
CA ARG A 37 18.17 19.74 34.90
C ARG A 37 16.66 19.85 35.28
N ALA A 38 15.94 20.81 34.77
CA ALA A 38 14.51 21.02 35.05
C ALA A 38 13.55 20.04 34.38
N SER A 39 13.94 19.42 33.25
CA SER A 39 13.08 18.47 32.50
C SER A 39 13.15 17.02 32.99
N LYS A 40 14.15 16.69 33.84
CA LYS A 40 14.31 15.33 34.37
C LYS A 40 13.35 14.97 35.52
N GLN A 41 12.72 15.97 36.13
CA GLN A 41 11.80 15.75 37.25
C GLN A 41 10.35 15.53 36.81
N GLN A 42 9.95 16.01 35.62
CA GLN A 42 8.60 15.79 35.09
C GLN A 42 8.41 14.43 34.41
N ALA A 43 9.48 13.81 33.91
CA ALA A 43 9.40 12.48 33.30
C ALA A 43 9.23 11.32 34.32
N ARG A 44 9.48 11.57 35.60
CA ARG A 44 9.35 10.54 36.65
C ARG A 44 7.96 10.47 37.30
N TYR A 45 7.07 11.44 37.05
CA TYR A 45 5.71 11.46 37.61
C TYR A 45 4.62 10.85 36.74
N ALA A 46 4.93 10.54 35.46
CA ALA A 46 3.94 9.97 34.53
C ALA A 46 3.84 8.44 34.56
N VAL A 47 4.76 7.73 35.20
CA VAL A 47 4.79 6.25 35.23
C VAL A 47 4.14 5.63 36.46
N GLY A 48 3.76 6.46 37.46
CA GLY A 48 3.34 5.99 38.78
C GLY A 48 1.83 5.87 39.03
N ARG A 49 0.95 6.06 38.05
CA ARG A 49 -0.50 6.14 38.33
C ARG A 49 -1.41 5.21 37.54
N CYS A 50 -0.90 4.13 37.00
CA CYS A 50 -1.73 3.15 36.27
C CYS A 50 -1.66 1.70 36.79
N LEU A 51 -1.23 1.52 38.05
CA LEU A 51 -1.19 0.20 38.69
C LEU A 51 -1.76 0.29 40.12
N MET A 52 -3.04 0.53 40.27
CA MET A 52 -3.85 0.09 41.43
C MET A 52 -5.32 0.21 41.07
N LEU A 53 -5.96 -0.90 40.94
CA LEU A 53 -7.35 -1.28 41.20
C LEU A 53 -7.78 -2.42 40.29
N TRP A 54 -7.29 -3.59 40.60
CA TRP A 54 -8.04 -4.81 40.29
C TRP A 54 -7.82 -5.81 41.41
N SER A 55 -8.74 -5.84 42.35
CA SER A 55 -8.87 -6.93 43.31
C SER A 55 -10.19 -7.64 43.07
N SER A 56 -10.05 -8.90 42.70
CA SER A 56 -10.92 -10.09 42.81
C SER A 56 -12.30 -9.90 43.47
N ASN A 57 -13.33 -10.33 42.79
CA ASN A 57 -14.35 -11.38 43.07
C ASN A 57 -15.58 -11.08 42.24
N ASP A 58 -15.88 -11.96 41.24
CA ASP A 58 -17.08 -12.77 41.21
C ASP A 58 -17.07 -13.67 39.97
N VAL A 59 -16.99 -14.95 40.26
CA VAL A 59 -17.27 -16.04 39.31
C VAL A 59 -18.79 -16.26 39.36
N THR A 60 -19.44 -16.20 38.22
CA THR A 60 -20.60 -16.90 37.72
C THR A 60 -21.57 -15.97 36.98
N GLN A 61 -21.56 -16.05 35.70
CA GLN A 61 -22.67 -16.22 34.75
C GLN A 61 -22.17 -15.96 33.33
N GLN A 62 -22.02 -17.06 32.55
CA GLN A 62 -21.81 -17.00 31.12
C GLN A 62 -23.10 -16.54 30.43
N GLY A 63 -23.30 -15.23 30.40
CA GLY A 63 -24.15 -14.56 29.44
C GLY A 63 -23.24 -13.92 28.41
N SER A 64 -23.34 -14.31 27.13
CA SER A 64 -22.59 -13.70 26.04
C SER A 64 -22.85 -12.20 26.04
N ARG A 65 -21.82 -11.41 26.39
CA ARG A 65 -21.85 -9.95 26.32
C ARG A 65 -22.16 -9.56 24.88
N PRO A 66 -23.12 -8.67 24.60
CA PRO A 66 -23.38 -8.24 23.23
C PRO A 66 -22.08 -7.62 22.68
N LYS A 67 -21.63 -8.16 21.54
CA LYS A 67 -20.40 -7.68 20.88
C LYS A 67 -20.52 -6.19 20.58
N THR A 68 -19.57 -5.41 21.03
CA THR A 68 -19.51 -3.98 20.72
C THR A 68 -19.15 -3.79 19.25
N LYS A 69 -19.42 -2.62 18.67
CA LYS A 69 -19.01 -2.29 17.30
C LYS A 69 -17.51 -2.48 17.09
N LEU A 70 -16.71 -2.27 18.12
CA LEU A 70 -15.26 -2.50 18.14
C LEU A 70 -14.91 -4.01 18.08
N ASP A 71 -15.67 -4.85 18.81
CA ASP A 71 -15.46 -6.30 18.81
C ASP A 71 -15.82 -6.95 17.45
N ILE A 72 -16.87 -6.43 16.80
CA ILE A 72 -17.30 -6.88 15.45
C ILE A 72 -16.29 -6.47 14.38
N MET A 73 -15.64 -5.31 14.53
CA MET A 73 -14.57 -4.85 13.63
C MET A 73 -13.31 -5.69 13.78
N SER A 74 -12.97 -6.11 15.01
CA SER A 74 -11.81 -6.95 15.32
C SER A 74 -11.89 -8.34 14.69
N GLU A 75 -13.08 -8.93 14.51
CA GLU A 75 -13.25 -10.27 13.91
C GLU A 75 -12.97 -10.32 12.39
N LYS A 76 -13.02 -9.17 11.71
CA LYS A 76 -12.85 -9.11 10.24
C LYS A 76 -11.43 -8.74 9.80
N VAL A 77 -10.65 -8.11 10.67
CA VAL A 77 -9.26 -7.73 10.39
C VAL A 77 -8.35 -8.93 10.63
N PRO A 78 -7.43 -9.27 9.69
CA PRO A 78 -6.45 -10.32 9.94
C PRO A 78 -5.65 -10.05 11.22
N ALA A 79 -5.58 -11.03 12.12
CA ALA A 79 -4.94 -10.88 13.43
C ALA A 79 -3.45 -10.47 13.30
N GLU A 80 -2.78 -10.94 12.25
CA GLU A 80 -1.36 -10.68 11.99
C GLU A 80 -1.01 -9.20 11.74
N ILE A 81 -1.99 -8.38 11.33
CA ILE A 81 -1.78 -6.94 11.09
C ILE A 81 -2.49 -6.04 12.11
N SER A 82 -3.23 -6.61 13.06
CA SER A 82 -4.10 -5.84 13.97
C SER A 82 -3.33 -4.80 14.80
N VAL A 83 -2.14 -5.16 15.29
CA VAL A 83 -1.28 -4.26 16.07
C VAL A 83 -0.76 -3.11 15.22
N GLN A 84 -0.17 -3.43 14.06
CA GLN A 84 0.34 -2.41 13.13
C GLN A 84 -0.77 -1.51 12.61
N LEU A 85 -1.93 -2.08 12.31
CA LEU A 85 -3.11 -1.32 11.88
C LEU A 85 -3.56 -0.33 12.96
N SER A 86 -3.57 -0.74 14.22
CA SER A 86 -3.89 0.15 15.35
C SER A 86 -2.88 1.29 15.48
N GLN A 87 -1.59 1.01 15.27
CA GLN A 87 -0.53 2.04 15.27
C GLN A 87 -0.73 3.03 14.11
N ALA A 88 -1.00 2.54 12.89
CA ALA A 88 -1.28 3.38 11.74
C ALA A 88 -2.52 4.27 11.96
N LEU A 89 -3.61 3.72 12.53
CA LEU A 89 -4.80 4.49 12.86
C LEU A 89 -4.53 5.57 13.91
N ASN A 90 -3.68 5.30 14.88
CA ASN A 90 -3.27 6.30 15.88
C ASN A 90 -2.46 7.44 15.24
N VAL A 91 -1.57 7.13 14.29
CA VAL A 91 -0.85 8.15 13.53
C VAL A 91 -1.82 9.00 12.71
N ILE A 92 -2.69 8.36 11.90
CA ILE A 92 -3.69 9.03 11.09
C ILE A 92 -4.60 9.92 11.95
N GLY A 93 -5.13 9.38 13.05
CA GLY A 93 -6.00 10.12 13.98
C GLY A 93 -5.33 11.35 14.55
N ARG A 94 -4.08 11.24 15.01
CA ARG A 94 -3.32 12.35 15.60
C ARG A 94 -3.18 13.56 14.66
N HIS A 95 -2.97 13.30 13.36
CA HIS A 95 -2.76 14.36 12.38
C HIS A 95 -4.05 14.85 11.71
N LEU A 96 -5.08 14.01 11.61
CA LEU A 96 -6.26 14.28 10.80
C LEU A 96 -7.58 14.38 11.59
N GLU A 97 -7.59 14.19 12.92
CA GLU A 97 -8.79 14.07 13.76
C GLU A 97 -9.86 15.13 13.44
N SER A 98 -9.44 16.40 13.24
CA SER A 98 -10.36 17.52 12.99
C SER A 98 -11.02 17.47 11.59
N THR A 99 -10.45 16.73 10.65
CA THR A 99 -10.94 16.64 9.25
C THR A 99 -11.27 15.22 8.83
N LEU A 100 -10.98 14.22 9.66
CA LEU A 100 -11.16 12.81 9.35
C LEU A 100 -12.64 12.44 9.20
N LEU A 101 -13.02 11.94 8.04
CA LEU A 101 -14.38 11.46 7.75
C LEU A 101 -14.49 9.94 7.85
N ALA A 102 -13.50 9.21 7.28
CA ALA A 102 -13.51 7.76 7.29
C ALA A 102 -12.13 7.18 7.02
N VAL A 103 -11.90 5.94 7.50
CA VAL A 103 -10.73 5.11 7.16
C VAL A 103 -11.21 3.71 6.80
N TYR A 104 -10.66 3.17 5.71
CA TYR A 104 -10.99 1.84 5.20
C TYR A 104 -9.72 1.01 5.04
N LEU A 105 -9.78 -0.26 5.48
CA LEU A 105 -8.87 -1.30 5.06
C LEU A 105 -9.44 -1.95 3.79
N TYR A 106 -8.62 -2.12 2.75
CA TYR A 106 -9.03 -2.78 1.51
C TYR A 106 -7.88 -3.61 0.93
N GLY A 107 -8.01 -4.08 -0.30
CA GLY A 107 -6.91 -4.73 -1.00
C GLY A 107 -6.65 -6.17 -0.56
N SER A 108 -5.37 -6.58 -0.60
CA SER A 108 -4.96 -7.97 -0.40
C SER A 108 -5.30 -8.54 0.98
N ALA A 109 -5.40 -7.70 2.00
CA ALA A 109 -5.82 -8.13 3.34
C ALA A 109 -7.20 -8.77 3.36
N LEU A 110 -8.07 -8.39 2.42
CA LEU A 110 -9.45 -8.88 2.29
C LEU A 110 -9.63 -9.78 1.07
N ASP A 111 -8.88 -9.53 0.00
CA ASP A 111 -9.02 -10.20 -1.29
C ASP A 111 -8.00 -11.35 -1.42
N GLY A 112 -8.37 -12.53 -0.91
CA GLY A 112 -7.55 -13.74 -0.98
C GLY A 112 -6.46 -13.84 0.10
N GLY A 113 -6.44 -12.93 1.09
CA GLY A 113 -5.52 -12.90 2.22
C GLY A 113 -4.13 -12.33 1.90
N LEU A 114 -3.45 -11.87 2.94
CA LEU A 114 -2.10 -11.32 2.85
C LEU A 114 -1.10 -12.34 2.34
N LYS A 115 -0.28 -11.96 1.38
CA LYS A 115 0.86 -12.73 0.88
C LYS A 115 2.14 -12.25 1.57
N PRO A 116 3.28 -12.96 1.45
CA PRO A 116 4.51 -12.58 2.18
C PRO A 116 4.92 -11.12 2.03
N TYR A 117 4.75 -10.55 0.85
CA TYR A 117 5.13 -9.17 0.53
C TYR A 117 3.93 -8.25 0.29
N SER A 118 2.73 -8.63 0.76
CA SER A 118 1.55 -7.77 0.64
C SER A 118 1.66 -6.58 1.57
N ASP A 119 1.29 -5.42 1.03
CA ASP A 119 1.14 -4.19 1.77
C ASP A 119 -0.18 -4.18 2.55
N ILE A 120 -0.31 -3.27 3.50
CA ILE A 120 -1.56 -2.96 4.17
C ILE A 120 -2.12 -1.70 3.49
N ASP A 121 -3.20 -1.88 2.75
CA ASP A 121 -3.82 -0.82 1.93
C ASP A 121 -4.86 -0.06 2.74
N LEU A 122 -4.69 1.25 2.93
CA LEU A 122 -5.61 2.13 3.63
C LEU A 122 -6.11 3.26 2.72
N LEU A 123 -7.42 3.45 2.68
CA LEU A 123 -8.06 4.63 2.08
C LEU A 123 -8.59 5.52 3.20
N VAL A 124 -8.19 6.78 3.18
CA VAL A 124 -8.58 7.80 4.16
C VAL A 124 -9.35 8.91 3.46
N ALA A 125 -10.54 9.23 3.96
CA ALA A 125 -11.32 10.37 3.51
C ALA A 125 -11.26 11.50 4.54
N VAL A 126 -10.98 12.71 4.07
CA VAL A 126 -10.95 13.92 4.88
C VAL A 126 -11.91 14.98 4.34
N ALA A 127 -12.38 15.89 5.22
CA ALA A 127 -13.30 16.96 4.87
C ALA A 127 -12.64 18.15 4.16
N ALA A 128 -11.32 18.34 4.36
CA ALA A 128 -10.55 19.48 3.84
C ALA A 128 -9.13 19.08 3.45
N PRO A 129 -8.49 19.82 2.52
CA PRO A 129 -7.10 19.59 2.13
C PRO A 129 -6.14 19.71 3.32
N LEU A 130 -5.04 18.96 3.26
CA LEU A 130 -3.97 19.04 4.25
C LEU A 130 -3.08 20.25 3.97
N ASN A 131 -2.71 20.99 5.01
CA ASN A 131 -1.61 21.95 4.88
C ASN A 131 -0.26 21.20 4.86
N ASP A 132 0.79 21.88 4.37
CA ASP A 132 2.10 21.27 4.17
C ASP A 132 2.72 20.74 5.46
N ALA A 133 2.53 21.41 6.59
CA ALA A 133 3.07 20.96 7.88
C ALA A 133 2.44 19.64 8.33
N VAL A 134 1.11 19.50 8.20
CA VAL A 134 0.39 18.27 8.51
C VAL A 134 0.78 17.16 7.54
N ARG A 135 0.88 17.46 6.23
CA ARG A 135 1.32 16.52 5.20
C ARG A 135 2.68 15.92 5.53
N GLN A 136 3.66 16.78 5.81
CA GLN A 136 5.02 16.36 6.10
C GLN A 136 5.09 15.54 7.40
N ALA A 137 4.48 16.02 8.49
CA ALA A 137 4.48 15.34 9.77
C ALA A 137 3.81 13.95 9.68
N LEU A 138 2.68 13.86 8.99
CA LEU A 138 1.98 12.58 8.78
C LEU A 138 2.85 11.57 7.99
N LEU A 139 3.49 12.02 6.90
CA LEU A 139 4.34 11.15 6.09
C LEU A 139 5.54 10.63 6.88
N VAL A 140 6.18 11.49 7.69
CA VAL A 140 7.31 11.09 8.55
C VAL A 140 6.86 10.11 9.62
N ASP A 141 5.75 10.37 10.32
CA ASP A 141 5.26 9.48 11.37
C ASP A 141 4.76 8.12 10.83
N LEU A 142 4.25 8.05 9.58
CA LEU A 142 3.89 6.80 8.94
C LEU A 142 5.12 5.91 8.66
N LEU A 143 6.31 6.48 8.43
CA LEU A 143 7.55 5.71 8.27
C LEU A 143 7.90 4.87 9.51
N GLU A 144 7.53 5.34 10.72
CA GLU A 144 7.82 4.65 11.98
C GLU A 144 6.96 3.39 12.18
N VAL A 145 5.81 3.31 11.49
CA VAL A 145 4.85 2.20 11.59
C VAL A 145 4.77 1.40 10.29
N SER A 146 5.72 1.58 9.38
CA SER A 146 5.83 0.91 8.09
C SER A 146 7.24 0.40 7.86
N ALA A 147 7.40 -0.64 7.05
CA ALA A 147 8.70 -1.13 6.63
C ALA A 147 8.64 -1.67 5.20
N SER A 148 9.73 -1.50 4.45
CA SER A 148 9.84 -2.05 3.10
C SER A 148 9.58 -3.56 3.07
N PRO A 149 8.94 -4.10 2.02
CA PRO A 149 8.58 -5.50 1.94
C PRO A 149 9.78 -6.42 2.19
N GLY A 150 9.62 -7.36 3.14
CA GLY A 150 10.66 -8.33 3.50
C GLY A 150 11.82 -7.79 4.36
N GLN A 151 11.87 -6.51 4.67
CA GLN A 151 12.94 -5.93 5.49
C GLN A 151 12.68 -6.01 7.00
N ASN A 152 11.44 -6.25 7.40
CA ASN A 152 11.04 -6.35 8.81
C ASN A 152 10.18 -7.60 9.03
N LYS A 153 10.34 -8.25 10.19
CA LYS A 153 9.59 -9.46 10.55
C LYS A 153 8.22 -9.16 11.18
N VAL A 154 8.03 -7.94 11.66
CA VAL A 154 6.85 -7.50 12.41
C VAL A 154 6.02 -6.52 11.59
N LEU A 155 6.68 -5.54 10.96
CA LEU A 155 6.02 -4.51 10.17
C LEU A 155 5.99 -4.90 8.69
N ARG A 156 4.82 -4.70 8.07
CA ARG A 156 4.61 -4.73 6.62
C ARG A 156 4.70 -3.32 6.05
N ALA A 157 4.85 -3.22 4.75
CA ALA A 157 4.68 -1.96 4.06
C ALA A 157 3.22 -1.47 4.23
N LEU A 158 3.07 -0.18 4.49
CA LEU A 158 1.78 0.51 4.42
C LEU A 158 1.66 1.19 3.06
N GLU A 159 0.47 1.16 2.50
CA GLU A 159 0.05 2.05 1.42
C GLU A 159 -1.16 2.85 1.91
N VAL A 160 -1.00 4.18 2.08
CA VAL A 160 -2.05 5.05 2.57
C VAL A 160 -2.39 6.08 1.51
N THR A 161 -3.61 6.02 1.00
CA THR A 161 -4.15 6.99 0.05
C THR A 161 -5.15 7.90 0.77
N ILE A 162 -4.92 9.22 0.72
CA ILE A 162 -5.84 10.22 1.29
C ILE A 162 -6.52 10.97 0.17
N VAL A 163 -7.83 11.15 0.32
CA VAL A 163 -8.67 11.93 -0.60
C VAL A 163 -9.49 12.96 0.17
N VAL A 164 -9.64 14.15 -0.41
CA VAL A 164 -10.60 15.14 0.08
C VAL A 164 -11.97 14.78 -0.48
N HIS A 165 -12.98 14.65 0.38
CA HIS A 165 -14.32 14.22 -0.01
C HIS A 165 -14.92 15.08 -1.12
N SER A 166 -14.79 16.41 -1.03
CA SER A 166 -15.32 17.34 -2.04
C SER A 166 -14.60 17.26 -3.40
N ASP A 167 -13.39 16.70 -3.46
CA ASP A 167 -12.64 16.51 -4.71
C ASP A 167 -13.11 15.27 -5.49
N ILE A 168 -13.78 14.34 -4.81
CA ILE A 168 -14.24 13.06 -5.38
C ILE A 168 -15.77 12.85 -5.31
N VAL A 169 -16.51 13.71 -4.61
CA VAL A 169 -17.96 13.69 -4.55
C VAL A 169 -18.51 15.09 -4.89
N PRO A 170 -19.22 15.26 -6.01
CA PRO A 170 -19.53 14.26 -7.03
C PRO A 170 -18.28 13.76 -7.77
N TRP A 171 -18.36 12.51 -8.27
CA TRP A 171 -17.23 11.89 -8.99
C TRP A 171 -16.79 12.70 -10.20
N ARG A 172 -15.48 12.80 -10.40
CA ARG A 172 -14.81 13.43 -11.56
C ARG A 172 -13.62 12.60 -11.99
N TYR A 173 -13.33 12.54 -13.26
CA TYR A 173 -12.20 11.81 -13.81
C TYR A 173 -11.24 12.73 -14.58
N PRO A 174 -9.91 12.66 -14.34
CA PRO A 174 -9.29 11.97 -13.21
C PRO A 174 -9.55 12.67 -11.88
N ALA A 175 -9.76 11.90 -10.83
CA ALA A 175 -9.97 12.43 -9.50
C ALA A 175 -8.68 12.95 -8.86
N ARG A 176 -8.76 13.78 -7.82
CA ARG A 176 -7.61 14.32 -7.12
C ARG A 176 -7.27 13.49 -5.90
N ARG A 177 -6.03 13.01 -5.84
CA ARG A 177 -5.41 12.43 -4.67
C ARG A 177 -4.78 13.54 -3.83
N GLU A 178 -5.14 13.61 -2.57
CA GLU A 178 -4.59 14.60 -1.64
C GLU A 178 -3.20 14.22 -1.17
N LEU A 179 -3.01 12.94 -0.79
CA LEU A 179 -1.71 12.41 -0.35
C LEU A 179 -1.64 10.92 -0.67
N GLN A 180 -0.44 10.44 -0.98
CA GLN A 180 -0.10 9.03 -0.96
C GLN A 180 1.14 8.81 -0.11
N PHE A 181 1.10 7.78 0.73
CA PHE A 181 2.25 7.21 1.43
C PHE A 181 2.49 5.80 0.93
N GLY A 182 3.76 5.47 0.69
CA GLY A 182 4.22 4.11 0.39
C GLY A 182 5.73 4.00 0.58
N GLU A 183 6.21 2.78 0.80
CA GLU A 183 7.64 2.53 1.07
C GLU A 183 8.56 2.93 -0.08
N TRP A 184 8.09 3.02 -1.30
CA TRP A 184 8.86 3.54 -2.45
C TRP A 184 9.23 5.01 -2.30
N GLN A 185 8.49 5.79 -1.49
CA GLN A 185 8.75 7.20 -1.20
C GLN A 185 9.66 7.40 0.01
N ARG A 186 10.04 6.35 0.76
CA ARG A 186 10.82 6.46 2.02
C ARG A 186 12.05 7.32 1.88
N LYS A 187 12.83 7.16 0.80
CA LYS A 187 14.05 7.95 0.58
C LYS A 187 13.77 9.44 0.38
N ASP A 188 12.73 9.75 -0.37
CA ASP A 188 12.33 11.13 -0.66
C ASP A 188 11.76 11.79 0.60
N ILE A 189 10.91 11.09 1.35
CA ILE A 189 10.36 11.58 2.63
C ILE A 189 11.49 11.89 3.62
N LEU A 190 12.46 10.98 3.78
CA LEU A 190 13.63 11.19 4.65
C LEU A 190 14.54 12.32 4.18
N ALA A 191 14.54 12.61 2.88
CA ALA A 191 15.25 13.75 2.30
C ALA A 191 14.45 15.07 2.37
N GLY A 192 13.24 15.05 2.97
CA GLY A 192 12.36 16.22 3.05
C GLY A 192 11.68 16.57 1.72
N ILE A 193 11.58 15.59 0.79
CA ILE A 193 10.91 15.75 -0.50
C ILE A 193 9.53 15.11 -0.38
N PHE A 194 8.47 15.91 -0.53
CA PHE A 194 7.08 15.49 -0.38
C PHE A 194 6.30 15.77 -1.66
N GLU A 195 5.52 14.77 -2.09
CA GLU A 195 4.66 14.95 -3.25
C GLU A 195 3.46 15.84 -2.92
N PRO A 196 3.15 16.82 -3.79
CA PRO A 196 1.94 17.62 -3.66
C PRO A 196 0.71 16.79 -4.03
N ALA A 197 -0.48 17.29 -3.66
CA ALA A 197 -1.74 16.75 -4.15
C ALA A 197 -1.80 16.82 -5.68
N THR A 198 -2.23 15.74 -6.33
CA THR A 198 -2.22 15.59 -7.78
C THR A 198 -3.44 14.83 -8.29
N THR A 199 -3.77 14.97 -9.56
CA THR A 199 -4.76 14.11 -10.21
C THR A 199 -4.20 12.70 -10.39
N ASP A 200 -5.04 11.71 -10.12
CA ASP A 200 -4.66 10.31 -10.15
C ASP A 200 -5.78 9.46 -10.77
N SER A 201 -5.49 8.86 -11.93
CA SER A 201 -6.44 7.99 -12.62
C SER A 201 -6.72 6.71 -11.85
N ASP A 202 -5.75 6.22 -11.05
CA ASP A 202 -5.88 4.96 -10.30
C ASP A 202 -6.93 5.06 -9.18
N LEU A 203 -7.33 6.27 -8.76
CA LEU A 203 -8.44 6.46 -7.83
C LEU A 203 -9.76 5.86 -8.34
N ALA A 204 -9.98 5.77 -9.65
CA ALA A 204 -11.15 5.10 -10.20
C ALA A 204 -11.16 3.60 -9.84
N ILE A 205 -10.01 2.94 -9.94
CA ILE A 205 -9.83 1.52 -9.60
C ILE A 205 -9.93 1.34 -8.07
N LEU A 206 -9.23 2.19 -7.31
CA LEU A 206 -9.16 2.13 -5.86
C LEU A 206 -10.54 2.31 -5.22
N LEU A 207 -11.28 3.36 -5.60
CA LEU A 207 -12.62 3.62 -5.08
C LEU A 207 -13.62 2.54 -5.47
N THR A 208 -13.53 2.00 -6.69
CA THR A 208 -14.33 0.85 -7.10
C THR A 208 -14.08 -0.35 -6.18
N LYS A 209 -12.81 -0.69 -5.91
CA LYS A 209 -12.44 -1.75 -4.98
C LYS A 209 -12.94 -1.49 -3.57
N ALA A 210 -12.67 -0.31 -3.03
CA ALA A 210 -13.07 0.05 -1.66
C ALA A 210 -14.59 0.00 -1.44
N LYS A 211 -15.37 0.41 -2.45
CA LYS A 211 -16.83 0.28 -2.41
C LYS A 211 -17.33 -1.15 -2.50
N GLN A 212 -16.66 -2.00 -3.27
CA GLN A 212 -17.02 -3.41 -3.41
C GLN A 212 -16.64 -4.22 -2.19
N HIS A 213 -15.41 -4.03 -1.70
CA HIS A 213 -14.88 -4.82 -0.59
C HIS A 213 -13.90 -4.01 0.25
N SER A 214 -14.37 -3.53 1.40
CA SER A 214 -13.54 -2.87 2.41
C SER A 214 -14.09 -3.10 3.81
N ILE A 215 -13.22 -3.01 4.82
CA ILE A 215 -13.59 -2.93 6.23
C ILE A 215 -13.53 -1.46 6.65
N VAL A 216 -14.61 -0.99 7.26
CA VAL A 216 -14.66 0.34 7.86
C VAL A 216 -13.90 0.32 9.18
N LEU A 217 -12.79 1.06 9.26
CA LEU A 217 -12.01 1.23 10.47
C LEU A 217 -12.47 2.46 11.27
N ALA A 218 -12.92 3.49 10.58
CA ALA A 218 -13.54 4.68 11.15
C ALA A 218 -14.56 5.28 10.17
N GLY A 219 -15.58 5.96 10.68
CA GLY A 219 -16.56 6.70 9.89
C GLY A 219 -17.66 5.84 9.26
N SER A 220 -18.22 6.30 8.14
CA SER A 220 -19.31 5.68 7.39
C SER A 220 -18.79 4.62 6.40
N ALA A 221 -19.67 3.73 5.90
CA ALA A 221 -19.28 2.75 4.88
C ALA A 221 -18.91 3.44 3.55
N ALA A 222 -17.95 2.89 2.83
CA ALA A 222 -17.47 3.48 1.57
C ALA A 222 -18.58 3.64 0.53
N LYS A 223 -19.54 2.71 0.50
CA LYS A 223 -20.70 2.77 -0.39
C LYS A 223 -21.63 3.97 -0.12
N ASP A 224 -21.66 4.46 1.13
CA ASP A 224 -22.50 5.55 1.59
C ASP A 224 -21.79 6.91 1.48
N LEU A 225 -20.43 6.89 1.57
CA LEU A 225 -19.61 8.09 1.52
C LEU A 225 -19.25 8.50 0.09
N PHE A 226 -18.98 7.54 -0.81
CA PHE A 226 -18.47 7.82 -2.14
C PHE A 226 -19.51 7.57 -3.24
N SER A 227 -19.55 8.45 -4.25
CA SER A 227 -20.25 8.22 -5.50
C SER A 227 -19.75 6.95 -6.20
N SER A 228 -20.56 6.33 -7.04
CA SER A 228 -20.12 5.24 -7.90
C SER A 228 -19.23 5.78 -9.00
N VAL A 229 -18.13 5.08 -9.27
CA VAL A 229 -17.29 5.35 -10.43
C VAL A 229 -17.99 4.78 -11.67
N PRO A 230 -18.22 5.58 -12.73
CA PRO A 230 -18.72 5.06 -13.98
C PRO A 230 -17.80 4.00 -14.57
N GLU A 231 -18.35 2.96 -15.19
CA GLU A 231 -17.59 1.90 -15.83
C GLU A 231 -16.65 2.44 -16.93
N SER A 232 -17.12 3.44 -17.68
CA SER A 232 -16.31 4.14 -18.68
C SER A 232 -15.05 4.77 -18.09
N ASP A 233 -15.13 5.32 -16.88
CA ASP A 233 -13.98 5.94 -16.22
C ASP A 233 -13.06 4.88 -15.58
N LEU A 234 -13.61 3.77 -15.10
CA LEU A 234 -12.81 2.61 -14.72
C LEU A 234 -11.98 2.10 -15.91
N PHE A 235 -12.59 1.97 -17.09
CA PHE A 235 -11.88 1.52 -18.29
C PHE A 235 -10.85 2.53 -18.80
N LYS A 236 -11.13 3.84 -18.69
CA LYS A 236 -10.11 4.88 -18.94
C LYS A 236 -8.93 4.75 -17.99
N ALA A 237 -9.16 4.52 -16.70
CA ALA A 237 -8.09 4.33 -15.73
C ALA A 237 -7.21 3.12 -16.09
N LEU A 238 -7.81 1.98 -16.47
CA LEU A 238 -7.06 0.83 -16.95
C LEU A 238 -6.22 1.16 -18.19
N ALA A 239 -6.80 1.91 -19.15
CA ALA A 239 -6.08 2.33 -20.34
C ALA A 239 -4.93 3.31 -20.04
N ASP A 240 -5.11 4.20 -19.07
CA ASP A 240 -4.05 5.13 -18.63
C ASP A 240 -2.93 4.39 -17.90
N THR A 241 -3.25 3.42 -17.06
CA THR A 241 -2.26 2.56 -16.39
C THR A 241 -1.41 1.78 -17.40
N LEU A 242 -2.01 1.28 -18.50
CA LEU A 242 -1.24 0.59 -19.56
C LEU A 242 -0.16 1.47 -20.21
N LYS A 243 -0.32 2.80 -20.17
CA LYS A 243 0.65 3.74 -20.76
C LYS A 243 1.92 3.91 -19.90
N LEU A 244 1.93 3.42 -18.68
CA LEU A 244 3.08 3.56 -17.77
C LEU A 244 4.24 2.66 -18.16
N TRP A 245 3.99 1.52 -18.84
CA TRP A 245 4.99 0.50 -19.14
C TRP A 245 5.19 0.34 -20.64
N ASN A 246 6.13 1.08 -21.23
CA ASN A 246 6.38 1.09 -22.68
C ASN A 246 7.72 0.45 -23.06
N SER A 247 8.67 0.42 -22.13
CA SER A 247 10.05 -0.03 -22.36
C SER A 247 10.62 -0.70 -21.10
N PRO A 248 11.64 -1.57 -21.23
CA PRO A 248 12.22 -2.29 -20.10
C PRO A 248 12.60 -1.43 -18.89
N PRO A 249 13.14 -0.21 -19.04
CA PRO A 249 13.38 0.66 -17.87
C PRO A 249 12.15 1.01 -17.03
N ASP A 250 10.94 0.92 -17.63
CA ASP A 250 9.70 1.28 -16.93
C ASP A 250 9.25 0.20 -15.92
N TRP A 251 9.79 -1.01 -16.02
CA TRP A 251 9.45 -2.14 -15.11
C TRP A 251 10.67 -2.83 -14.51
N ALA A 252 11.89 -2.33 -14.78
CA ALA A 252 13.11 -2.93 -14.25
C ALA A 252 13.14 -2.89 -12.72
N GLY A 253 13.26 -4.06 -12.11
CA GLY A 253 13.20 -4.26 -10.64
C GLY A 253 11.79 -4.40 -10.07
N ASP A 254 10.74 -4.28 -10.90
CA ASP A 254 9.33 -4.45 -10.49
C ASP A 254 8.55 -5.39 -11.44
N GLU A 255 9.28 -6.23 -12.20
CA GLU A 255 8.74 -7.08 -13.25
C GLU A 255 7.54 -7.91 -12.80
N ARG A 256 7.64 -8.53 -11.62
CA ARG A 256 6.57 -9.35 -11.05
C ARG A 256 5.28 -8.57 -10.84
N ASN A 257 5.36 -7.40 -10.22
CA ASN A 257 4.19 -6.57 -9.96
C ASN A 257 3.56 -6.08 -11.25
N VAL A 258 4.37 -5.65 -12.22
CA VAL A 258 3.90 -5.20 -13.54
C VAL A 258 3.17 -6.32 -14.28
N VAL A 259 3.76 -7.52 -14.35
CA VAL A 259 3.15 -8.68 -15.02
C VAL A 259 1.82 -9.07 -14.37
N LEU A 260 1.76 -9.07 -13.03
CA LEU A 260 0.53 -9.38 -12.29
C LEU A 260 -0.52 -8.27 -12.41
N THR A 261 -0.11 -7.01 -12.44
CA THR A 261 -1.02 -5.86 -12.64
C THR A 261 -1.61 -5.88 -14.05
N LEU A 262 -0.80 -6.14 -15.06
CA LEU A 262 -1.27 -6.31 -16.45
C LEU A 262 -2.26 -7.47 -16.58
N SER A 263 -2.04 -8.57 -15.87
CA SER A 263 -2.98 -9.69 -15.81
C SER A 263 -4.33 -9.27 -15.21
N ARG A 264 -4.32 -8.42 -14.16
CA ARG A 264 -5.54 -7.85 -13.57
C ARG A 264 -6.26 -6.89 -14.52
N ILE A 265 -5.51 -6.04 -15.22
CA ILE A 265 -6.08 -5.12 -16.22
C ILE A 265 -6.76 -5.94 -17.34
N TRP A 266 -6.08 -6.95 -17.86
CA TRP A 266 -6.65 -7.82 -18.89
C TRP A 266 -7.90 -8.56 -18.40
N TYR A 267 -7.85 -9.11 -17.19
CA TYR A 267 -9.02 -9.72 -16.55
C TYR A 267 -10.18 -8.74 -16.43
N THR A 268 -9.93 -7.54 -15.92
CA THR A 268 -10.98 -6.53 -15.69
C THR A 268 -11.56 -6.02 -17.01
N ALA A 269 -10.71 -5.78 -18.03
CA ALA A 269 -11.16 -5.39 -19.37
C ALA A 269 -12.05 -6.46 -20.03
N ALA A 270 -11.77 -7.75 -19.77
CA ALA A 270 -12.53 -8.85 -20.36
C ALA A 270 -13.83 -9.17 -19.59
N THR A 271 -13.92 -8.87 -18.31
CA THR A 271 -15.00 -9.37 -17.44
C THR A 271 -15.80 -8.27 -16.74
N GLY A 272 -15.33 -7.02 -16.78
CA GLY A 272 -15.87 -5.91 -15.98
C GLY A 272 -15.64 -6.05 -14.45
N LYS A 273 -14.93 -7.09 -14.00
CA LYS A 273 -14.74 -7.40 -12.58
C LYS A 273 -13.29 -7.18 -12.14
N ILE A 274 -13.10 -6.73 -10.92
CA ILE A 274 -11.77 -6.65 -10.31
C ILE A 274 -11.50 -7.96 -9.56
N ALA A 275 -10.30 -8.52 -9.72
CA ALA A 275 -9.88 -9.76 -9.07
C ALA A 275 -8.53 -9.61 -8.35
N PRO A 276 -8.22 -10.48 -7.34
CA PRO A 276 -6.89 -10.62 -6.77
C PRO A 276 -5.83 -10.96 -7.84
N LYS A 277 -4.56 -10.61 -7.56
CA LYS A 277 -3.43 -10.82 -8.50
C LYS A 277 -3.30 -12.27 -8.95
N ASP A 278 -3.40 -13.23 -8.03
CA ASP A 278 -3.26 -14.67 -8.28
C ASP A 278 -4.45 -15.26 -9.05
N VAL A 279 -5.66 -14.76 -8.81
CA VAL A 279 -6.88 -15.15 -9.55
C VAL A 279 -6.80 -14.64 -10.98
N ALA A 280 -6.47 -13.38 -11.18
CA ALA A 280 -6.31 -12.78 -12.50
C ALA A 280 -5.18 -13.45 -13.28
N ALA A 281 -4.04 -13.77 -12.64
CA ALA A 281 -2.94 -14.50 -13.26
C ALA A 281 -3.36 -15.90 -13.70
N THR A 282 -4.18 -16.62 -12.90
CA THR A 282 -4.70 -17.94 -13.29
C THR A 282 -5.61 -17.85 -14.50
N TRP A 283 -6.49 -16.85 -14.53
CA TRP A 283 -7.38 -16.61 -15.66
C TRP A 283 -6.61 -16.25 -16.95
N ALA A 284 -5.58 -15.37 -16.81
CA ALA A 284 -4.73 -14.97 -17.93
C ALA A 284 -3.91 -16.15 -18.46
N MET A 285 -3.37 -17.01 -17.58
CA MET A 285 -2.56 -18.17 -17.96
C MET A 285 -3.30 -19.13 -18.90
N ALA A 286 -4.60 -19.34 -18.69
CA ALA A 286 -5.43 -20.18 -19.56
C ALA A 286 -5.63 -19.61 -20.99
N ARG A 287 -5.25 -18.34 -21.21
CA ARG A 287 -5.42 -17.59 -22.48
C ARG A 287 -4.10 -17.22 -23.13
N LEU A 288 -3.00 -17.36 -22.40
CA LEU A 288 -1.67 -17.08 -22.92
C LEU A 288 -1.16 -18.18 -23.86
N PRO A 289 -0.45 -17.80 -24.95
CA PRO A 289 0.38 -18.74 -25.69
C PRO A 289 1.39 -19.43 -24.76
N ALA A 290 1.68 -20.70 -25.07
CA ALA A 290 2.52 -21.56 -24.22
C ALA A 290 3.89 -20.93 -23.87
N GLN A 291 4.48 -20.17 -24.78
CA GLN A 291 5.77 -19.50 -24.57
C GLN A 291 5.78 -18.45 -23.48
N HIS A 292 4.62 -17.86 -23.13
CA HIS A 292 4.49 -16.82 -22.09
C HIS A 292 4.09 -17.37 -20.73
N GLN A 293 3.53 -18.60 -20.71
CA GLN A 293 3.01 -19.20 -19.47
C GLN A 293 4.09 -19.36 -18.35
N PRO A 294 5.34 -19.77 -18.65
CA PRO A 294 6.36 -19.94 -17.61
C PRO A 294 6.66 -18.64 -16.83
N ILE A 295 6.67 -17.49 -17.52
CA ILE A 295 6.92 -16.19 -16.89
C ILE A 295 5.77 -15.79 -15.97
N LEU A 296 4.52 -15.89 -16.41
CA LEU A 296 3.37 -15.59 -15.57
C LEU A 296 3.22 -16.59 -14.40
N LEU A 297 3.56 -17.87 -14.62
CA LEU A 297 3.56 -18.88 -13.58
C LEU A 297 4.57 -18.55 -12.47
N ASN A 298 5.80 -18.18 -12.83
CA ASN A 298 6.79 -17.75 -11.85
C ASN A 298 6.35 -16.49 -11.12
N ALA A 299 5.86 -15.45 -11.82
CA ALA A 299 5.31 -14.25 -11.20
C ALA A 299 4.25 -14.58 -10.14
N LYS A 300 3.31 -15.47 -10.47
CA LYS A 300 2.26 -15.92 -9.56
C LYS A 300 2.83 -16.68 -8.36
N ARG A 301 3.72 -17.65 -8.58
CA ARG A 301 4.30 -18.47 -7.50
C ARG A 301 5.18 -17.66 -6.57
N ALA A 302 5.99 -16.77 -7.12
CA ALA A 302 6.82 -15.85 -6.34
C ALA A 302 5.97 -14.88 -5.50
N TYR A 303 4.86 -14.37 -6.07
CA TYR A 303 3.89 -13.57 -5.31
C TYR A 303 3.26 -14.35 -4.15
N LEU A 304 2.98 -15.65 -4.34
CA LEU A 304 2.45 -16.53 -3.30
C LEU A 304 3.53 -17.02 -2.29
N GLY A 305 4.81 -16.69 -2.50
CA GLY A 305 5.92 -17.16 -1.67
C GLY A 305 6.26 -18.64 -1.86
N GLN A 306 5.88 -19.22 -3.00
CA GLN A 306 6.09 -20.65 -3.32
C GLN A 306 7.36 -20.90 -4.13
N GLU A 307 7.95 -19.87 -4.73
CA GLU A 307 9.11 -19.94 -5.61
C GLU A 307 9.88 -18.63 -5.57
N GLU A 308 11.17 -18.66 -5.87
CA GLU A 308 11.96 -17.44 -6.06
C GLU A 308 11.53 -16.68 -7.32
N ASP A 309 11.69 -15.36 -7.27
CA ASP A 309 11.43 -14.47 -8.39
C ASP A 309 12.65 -14.42 -9.32
N TYR A 310 12.54 -15.08 -10.46
CA TYR A 310 13.61 -15.06 -11.48
C TYR A 310 13.28 -14.17 -12.70
N LEU A 311 12.23 -13.37 -12.64
CA LEU A 311 11.83 -12.49 -13.75
C LEU A 311 12.93 -11.51 -14.16
N PRO A 312 13.68 -10.88 -13.22
CA PRO A 312 14.78 -9.98 -13.60
C PRO A 312 15.84 -10.64 -14.50
N ALA A 313 16.07 -11.96 -14.35
CA ALA A 313 16.99 -12.72 -15.18
C ALA A 313 16.39 -13.14 -16.54
N ARG A 314 15.14 -12.81 -16.82
CA ARG A 314 14.37 -13.21 -18.01
C ARG A 314 13.81 -12.01 -18.78
N ALA A 315 14.56 -10.91 -18.84
CA ALA A 315 14.11 -9.61 -19.33
C ALA A 315 13.40 -9.66 -20.70
N ASP A 316 13.95 -10.40 -21.67
CA ASP A 316 13.34 -10.51 -23.02
C ASP A 316 11.99 -11.24 -22.99
N GLN A 317 11.87 -12.28 -22.17
CA GLN A 317 10.64 -13.05 -22.04
C GLN A 317 9.57 -12.24 -21.29
N VAL A 318 9.97 -11.47 -20.28
CA VAL A 318 9.11 -10.52 -19.55
C VAL A 318 8.60 -9.45 -20.52
N ALA A 319 9.48 -8.83 -21.31
CA ALA A 319 9.11 -7.82 -22.29
C ALA A 319 8.12 -8.37 -23.34
N ALA A 320 8.34 -9.60 -23.81
CA ALA A 320 7.44 -10.25 -24.76
C ALA A 320 6.05 -10.52 -24.16
N LEU A 321 5.98 -10.98 -22.90
CA LEU A 321 4.72 -11.17 -22.17
C LEU A 321 3.99 -9.84 -21.95
N ILE A 322 4.70 -8.80 -21.48
CA ILE A 322 4.12 -7.47 -21.26
C ILE A 322 3.51 -6.94 -22.56
N LYS A 323 4.25 -7.02 -23.67
CA LYS A 323 3.76 -6.59 -24.99
C LYS A 323 2.50 -7.34 -25.40
N PHE A 324 2.47 -8.66 -25.21
CA PHE A 324 1.32 -9.50 -25.55
C PHE A 324 0.09 -9.12 -24.72
N VAL A 325 0.23 -9.04 -23.38
CA VAL A 325 -0.91 -8.76 -22.49
C VAL A 325 -1.43 -7.33 -22.71
N LYS A 326 -0.54 -6.36 -22.91
CA LYS A 326 -0.96 -4.99 -23.27
C LYS A 326 -1.78 -4.96 -24.57
N TYR A 327 -1.33 -5.67 -25.60
CA TYR A 327 -2.06 -5.74 -26.86
C TYR A 327 -3.47 -6.31 -26.69
N GLU A 328 -3.62 -7.43 -25.97
CA GLU A 328 -4.91 -8.04 -25.71
C GLU A 328 -5.83 -7.15 -24.84
N ALA A 329 -5.28 -6.49 -23.82
CA ALA A 329 -6.04 -5.58 -22.99
C ALA A 329 -6.53 -4.35 -23.77
N VAL A 330 -5.69 -3.74 -24.60
CA VAL A 330 -6.04 -2.57 -25.43
C VAL A 330 -7.15 -2.92 -26.42
N LYS A 331 -7.14 -4.11 -27.04
CA LYS A 331 -8.23 -4.56 -27.94
C LYS A 331 -9.59 -4.54 -27.23
N LEU A 332 -9.63 -5.02 -26.00
CA LEU A 332 -10.88 -5.08 -25.21
C LEU A 332 -11.34 -3.69 -24.78
N LEU A 333 -10.40 -2.86 -24.30
CA LEU A 333 -10.70 -1.49 -23.85
C LEU A 333 -11.12 -0.58 -25.03
N GLY A 334 -10.55 -0.77 -26.22
CA GLY A 334 -10.93 -0.04 -27.43
C GLY A 334 -12.27 -0.48 -28.03
N ALA A 335 -12.69 -1.72 -27.81
CA ALA A 335 -14.00 -2.22 -28.26
C ALA A 335 -15.16 -1.78 -27.37
N SER A 336 -14.84 -1.25 -26.18
CA SER A 336 -15.83 -0.83 -25.17
C SER A 336 -16.11 0.69 -25.19
N GLN A 337 -15.48 1.42 -26.12
CA GLN A 337 -15.73 2.84 -26.39
C GLN A 337 -16.66 2.99 -27.62
#